data_c5f03be8ea4dd85b7ef3d013513e3520
#
_entry.id   c5f03be8ea4dd85b7ef3d013513e3520
#
_cell.length_a   1.000
_cell.length_b   1.000
_cell.length_c   1.000
_cell.angle_alpha   90.00
_cell.angle_beta   90.00
_cell.angle_gamma   90.00
#
_symmetry.space_group_name_H-M   'P 1'
#
loop_
_entity.id
_entity.type
_entity.pdbx_description
1 polymer ?
#
loop_
_entity_poly.entity_id
_entity_poly.type
_entity_poly.pdbx_seq_one_letter_code
_entity_poly.pdbx_strand_id
1 'polypeptide(L)'
;MHILRELFLLFTRALPIVVLSVPLATLFLTVGVYDTPLAITLLHTALALPTTILLTASVFLAVPVDAEEAARIFGCTPVGAFLRVVLPLALPGIAAASIFTFVMSWNEVLGATILTLNQRTLPAQVLSSLSDSPLAFRFAGGFFLIVPALVFIAVMRKYLLNMWGTTIR
;
A
#
# COMPACT_ATOMS: atom_id res chain seq x y z
N MET A 1 16.91 18.22 10.70
CA MET A 1 16.45 17.88 9.34
C MET A 1 15.45 16.71 9.30
N HIS A 2 15.56 15.69 10.17
CA HIS A 2 14.60 14.57 10.25
C HIS A 2 13.17 15.00 10.61
N ILE A 3 13.01 15.82 11.66
CA ILE A 3 11.69 16.28 12.14
C ILE A 3 10.91 17.05 11.06
N LEU A 4 11.56 17.91 10.29
CA LEU A 4 10.92 18.67 9.22
C LEU A 4 10.43 17.76 8.10
N ARG A 5 11.17 16.69 7.77
CA ARG A 5 10.77 15.70 6.77
C ARG A 5 9.57 14.88 7.25
N GLU A 6 9.56 14.46 8.50
CA GLU A 6 8.44 13.73 9.10
C GLU A 6 7.19 14.61 9.20
N LEU A 7 7.34 15.86 9.63
CA LEU A 7 6.24 16.83 9.66
C LEU A 7 5.67 17.07 8.26
N PHE A 8 6.51 17.19 7.24
CA PHE A 8 6.07 17.36 5.86
C PHE A 8 5.26 16.14 5.38
N LEU A 9 5.75 14.92 5.66
CA LEU A 9 5.04 13.68 5.31
C LEU A 9 3.71 13.53 6.06
N LEU A 10 3.64 13.97 7.31
CA LEU A 10 2.40 13.98 8.09
C LEU A 10 1.42 15.05 7.58
N PHE A 11 1.93 16.21 7.17
CA PHE A 11 1.11 17.30 6.65
C PHE A 11 0.42 16.93 5.34
N THR A 12 1.10 16.18 4.46
CA THR A 12 0.50 15.68 3.21
C THR A 12 -0.68 14.74 3.45
N ARG A 13 -0.77 14.11 4.63
CA ARG A 13 -1.90 13.25 5.03
C ARG A 13 -3.08 14.01 5.68
N ALA A 14 -2.86 15.25 6.08
CA ALA A 14 -3.89 16.06 6.74
C ALA A 14 -4.99 16.53 5.76
N LEU A 15 -4.74 16.49 4.46
CA LEU A 15 -5.72 16.90 3.46
C LEU A 15 -6.75 15.79 3.23
N PRO A 16 -8.07 16.08 3.45
CA PRO A 16 -9.12 15.12 3.17
C PRO A 16 -9.13 14.72 1.68
N ILE A 17 -9.25 13.42 1.41
CA ILE A 17 -9.26 12.89 0.04
C ILE A 17 -10.30 13.55 -0.86
N VAL A 18 -11.47 13.88 -0.32
CA VAL A 18 -12.55 14.57 -1.06
C VAL A 18 -12.09 15.92 -1.57
N VAL A 19 -11.33 16.67 -0.75
CA VAL A 19 -10.80 17.99 -1.12
C VAL A 19 -9.77 17.88 -2.24
N LEU A 20 -8.97 16.82 -2.24
CA LEU A 20 -7.95 16.57 -3.27
C LEU A 20 -8.55 16.00 -4.55
N SER A 21 -9.56 15.15 -4.46
CA SER A 21 -10.10 14.41 -5.62
C SER A 21 -10.78 15.32 -6.63
N VAL A 22 -11.45 16.38 -6.19
CA VAL A 22 -12.16 17.30 -7.11
C VAL A 22 -11.19 18.10 -7.99
N PRO A 23 -10.16 18.78 -7.47
CA PRO A 23 -9.14 19.41 -8.31
C PRO A 23 -8.36 18.41 -9.18
N LEU A 24 -8.09 17.21 -8.66
CA LEU A 24 -7.44 16.17 -9.45
C LEU A 24 -8.30 15.69 -10.61
N ALA A 25 -9.62 15.57 -10.43
CA ALA A 25 -10.53 15.20 -11.51
C ALA A 25 -10.46 16.23 -12.65
N THR A 26 -10.48 17.53 -12.35
CA THR A 26 -10.34 18.58 -13.36
C THR A 26 -8.98 18.53 -14.06
N LEU A 27 -7.89 18.34 -13.30
CA LEU A 27 -6.56 18.18 -13.88
C LEU A 27 -6.49 16.94 -14.79
N PHE A 28 -7.01 15.79 -14.33
CA PHE A 28 -6.97 14.54 -15.10
C PHE A 28 -7.84 14.60 -16.36
N LEU A 29 -8.93 15.37 -16.34
CA LEU A 29 -9.71 15.68 -17.54
C LEU A 29 -8.88 16.47 -18.56
N THR A 30 -8.13 17.48 -18.11
CA THR A 30 -7.32 18.33 -19.01
C THR A 30 -6.15 17.59 -19.63
N VAL A 31 -5.54 16.65 -18.90
CA VAL A 31 -4.40 15.85 -19.40
C VAL A 31 -4.81 14.50 -20.01
N GLY A 32 -6.13 14.21 -20.10
CA GLY A 32 -6.64 13.00 -20.73
C GLY A 32 -6.42 11.70 -19.93
N VAL A 33 -6.21 11.80 -18.62
CA VAL A 33 -5.99 10.63 -17.72
C VAL A 33 -7.24 10.25 -16.93
N TYR A 34 -8.28 11.12 -16.94
CA TYR A 34 -9.54 10.84 -16.26
C TYR A 34 -10.21 9.55 -16.77
N ASP A 35 -10.88 8.82 -15.90
CA ASP A 35 -11.54 7.52 -16.17
C ASP A 35 -10.55 6.45 -16.70
N THR A 36 -9.32 6.46 -16.20
CA THR A 36 -8.32 5.43 -16.52
C THR A 36 -7.78 4.77 -15.25
N PRO A 37 -7.26 3.52 -15.33
CA PRO A 37 -6.55 2.90 -14.21
C PRO A 37 -5.35 3.72 -13.73
N LEU A 38 -4.74 4.53 -14.60
CA LEU A 38 -3.62 5.40 -14.25
C LEU A 38 -4.05 6.49 -13.27
N ALA A 39 -5.23 7.10 -13.44
CA ALA A 39 -5.77 8.09 -12.51
C ALA A 39 -5.85 7.55 -11.09
N ILE A 40 -6.40 6.34 -10.94
CA ILE A 40 -6.51 5.67 -9.65
C ILE A 40 -5.14 5.31 -9.08
N THR A 41 -4.24 4.77 -9.93
CA THR A 41 -2.89 4.41 -9.51
C THR A 41 -2.13 5.61 -8.97
N LEU A 42 -2.20 6.75 -9.63
CA LEU A 42 -1.56 7.99 -9.18
C LEU A 42 -2.13 8.47 -7.84
N LEU A 43 -3.47 8.46 -7.69
CA LEU A 43 -4.13 8.84 -6.45
C LEU A 43 -3.72 7.92 -5.29
N HIS A 44 -3.86 6.60 -5.47
CA HIS A 44 -3.53 5.62 -4.42
C HIS A 44 -2.06 5.67 -4.05
N THR A 45 -1.17 5.86 -5.04
CA THR A 45 0.26 6.03 -4.78
C THR A 45 0.51 7.28 -3.95
N ALA A 46 -0.06 8.42 -4.31
CA ALA A 46 0.10 9.66 -3.56
C ALA A 46 -0.36 9.54 -2.10
N LEU A 47 -1.48 8.85 -1.87
CA LEU A 47 -2.03 8.64 -0.53
C LEU A 47 -1.22 7.64 0.31
N ALA A 48 -0.76 6.55 -0.29
CA ALA A 48 -0.05 5.48 0.39
C ALA A 48 1.43 5.79 0.63
N LEU A 49 2.05 6.54 -0.29
CA LEU A 49 3.50 6.74 -0.36
C LEU A 49 4.12 7.28 0.95
N PRO A 50 3.56 8.30 1.64
CA PRO A 50 4.15 8.79 2.88
C PRO A 50 4.24 7.71 3.96
N THR A 51 3.17 6.95 4.15
CA THR A 51 3.13 5.89 5.16
C THR A 51 4.01 4.71 4.79
N THR A 52 3.98 4.31 3.52
CA THR A 52 4.80 3.20 3.01
C THR A 52 6.29 3.51 3.15
N ILE A 53 6.71 4.76 2.88
CA ILE A 53 8.09 5.20 3.09
C ILE A 53 8.48 5.10 4.57
N LEU A 54 7.64 5.61 5.48
CA LEU A 54 7.93 5.58 6.92
C LEU A 54 8.02 4.15 7.45
N LEU A 55 7.06 3.30 7.09
CA LEU A 55 7.05 1.90 7.49
C LEU A 55 8.27 1.14 6.93
N THR A 56 8.56 1.30 5.65
CA THR A 56 9.69 0.61 5.01
C THR A 56 11.02 1.12 5.55
N ALA A 57 11.16 2.42 5.79
CA ALA A 57 12.36 2.97 6.40
C ALA A 57 12.60 2.41 7.82
N SER A 58 11.56 2.31 8.65
CA SER A 58 11.69 1.71 9.98
C SER A 58 12.08 0.23 9.94
N VAL A 59 11.60 -0.52 8.94
CA VAL A 59 11.98 -1.92 8.72
C VAL A 59 13.46 -2.04 8.40
N PHE A 60 13.99 -1.23 7.48
CA PHE A 60 15.42 -1.26 7.15
C PHE A 60 16.30 -0.78 8.30
N LEU A 61 15.87 0.19 9.08
CA LEU A 61 16.59 0.64 10.28
C LEU A 61 16.65 -0.42 11.38
N ALA A 62 15.72 -1.37 11.39
CA ALA A 62 15.72 -2.48 12.35
C ALA A 62 16.68 -3.62 11.96
N VAL A 63 17.20 -3.65 10.73
CA VAL A 63 18.19 -4.65 10.31
C VAL A 63 19.53 -4.32 10.96
N PRO A 64 20.19 -5.31 11.66
CA PRO A 64 21.48 -5.08 12.28
C PRO A 64 22.56 -4.70 11.24
N VAL A 65 23.25 -3.61 11.48
CA VAL A 65 24.35 -3.12 10.62
C VAL A 65 25.47 -4.16 10.54
N ASP A 66 25.74 -4.85 11.64
CA ASP A 66 26.79 -5.91 11.72
C ASP A 66 26.57 -7.00 10.69
N ALA A 67 25.32 -7.32 10.32
CA ALA A 67 25.02 -8.33 9.33
C ALA A 67 25.45 -7.90 7.90
N GLU A 68 25.28 -6.63 7.57
CA GLU A 68 25.77 -6.07 6.32
C GLU A 68 27.30 -5.99 6.30
N GLU A 69 27.91 -5.52 7.40
CA GLU A 69 29.37 -5.42 7.52
C GLU A 69 30.03 -6.79 7.43
N ALA A 70 29.50 -7.81 8.11
CA ALA A 70 29.99 -9.17 8.01
C ALA A 70 29.96 -9.68 6.55
N ALA A 71 28.85 -9.47 5.83
CA ALA A 71 28.76 -9.87 4.42
C ALA A 71 29.84 -9.20 3.56
N ARG A 72 30.16 -7.93 3.84
CA ARG A 72 31.21 -7.20 3.11
C ARG A 72 32.60 -7.71 3.45
N ILE A 73 32.85 -8.09 4.70
CA ILE A 73 34.14 -8.74 5.11
C ILE A 73 34.32 -10.08 4.37
N PHE A 74 33.22 -10.83 4.16
CA PHE A 74 33.27 -12.09 3.37
C PHE A 74 33.28 -11.88 1.85
N GLY A 75 33.55 -10.66 1.37
CA GLY A 75 33.78 -10.35 -0.03
C GLY A 75 32.55 -9.99 -0.84
N CYS A 76 31.40 -9.76 -0.21
CA CYS A 76 30.24 -9.21 -0.92
C CYS A 76 30.47 -7.75 -1.30
N THR A 77 30.08 -7.40 -2.54
CA THR A 77 29.93 -5.99 -2.91
C THR A 77 28.80 -5.35 -2.09
N PRO A 78 28.72 -4.01 -1.94
CA PRO A 78 27.63 -3.35 -1.21
C PRO A 78 26.23 -3.75 -1.72
N VAL A 79 26.05 -3.83 -3.05
CA VAL A 79 24.79 -4.30 -3.66
C VAL A 79 24.56 -5.78 -3.38
N GLY A 80 25.63 -6.60 -3.39
CA GLY A 80 25.55 -8.01 -3.03
C GLY A 80 25.15 -8.24 -1.58
N ALA A 81 25.71 -7.48 -0.64
CA ALA A 81 25.35 -7.52 0.77
C ALA A 81 23.87 -7.10 0.97
N PHE A 82 23.44 -6.01 0.32
CA PHE A 82 22.04 -5.58 0.35
C PHE A 82 21.08 -6.68 -0.13
N LEU A 83 21.30 -7.22 -1.33
CA LEU A 83 20.37 -8.18 -1.95
C LEU A 83 20.38 -9.56 -1.26
N ARG A 84 21.52 -10.00 -0.71
CA ARG A 84 21.68 -11.35 -0.16
C ARG A 84 21.48 -11.42 1.36
N VAL A 85 21.65 -10.29 2.06
CA VAL A 85 21.59 -10.24 3.53
C VAL A 85 20.51 -9.26 4.01
N VAL A 86 20.66 -7.98 3.69
CA VAL A 86 19.77 -6.94 4.23
C VAL A 86 18.32 -7.12 3.75
N LEU A 87 18.12 -7.29 2.45
CA LEU A 87 16.79 -7.44 1.86
C LEU A 87 16.04 -8.69 2.37
N PRO A 88 16.64 -9.89 2.43
CA PRO A 88 15.97 -11.04 3.04
C PRO A 88 15.60 -10.84 4.51
N LEU A 89 16.44 -10.19 5.31
CA LEU A 89 16.14 -9.87 6.71
C LEU A 89 15.00 -8.85 6.83
N ALA A 90 14.88 -7.93 5.88
CA ALA A 90 13.82 -6.93 5.83
C ALA A 90 12.49 -7.47 5.27
N LEU A 91 12.49 -8.59 4.52
CA LEU A 91 11.29 -9.12 3.83
C LEU A 91 10.05 -9.24 4.70
N PRO A 92 10.10 -9.74 5.95
CA PRO A 92 8.93 -9.83 6.79
C PRO A 92 8.31 -8.46 7.10
N GLY A 93 9.15 -7.47 7.39
CA GLY A 93 8.68 -6.10 7.63
C GLY A 93 8.13 -5.44 6.35
N ILE A 94 8.76 -5.71 5.19
CA ILE A 94 8.24 -5.26 3.88
C ILE A 94 6.89 -5.91 3.60
N ALA A 95 6.69 -7.18 3.93
CA ALA A 95 5.40 -7.86 3.79
C ALA A 95 4.32 -7.20 4.67
N ALA A 96 4.66 -6.84 5.91
CA ALA A 96 3.74 -6.11 6.79
C ALA A 96 3.37 -4.74 6.22
N ALA A 97 4.34 -3.97 5.72
CA ALA A 97 4.11 -2.69 5.06
C ALA A 97 3.24 -2.84 3.79
N SER A 98 3.45 -3.91 3.02
CA SER A 98 2.65 -4.22 1.83
C SER A 98 1.19 -4.53 2.17
N ILE A 99 0.94 -5.28 3.25
CA ILE A 99 -0.43 -5.54 3.72
C ILE A 99 -1.12 -4.24 4.11
N PHE A 100 -0.42 -3.38 4.84
CA PHE A 100 -0.97 -2.08 5.24
C PHE A 100 -1.32 -1.22 4.02
N THR A 101 -0.39 -1.09 3.07
CA THR A 101 -0.58 -0.33 1.84
C THR A 101 -1.73 -0.89 1.00
N PHE A 102 -1.82 -2.21 0.87
CA PHE A 102 -2.92 -2.86 0.16
C PHE A 102 -4.27 -2.57 0.82
N VAL A 103 -4.39 -2.75 2.13
CA VAL A 103 -5.64 -2.50 2.86
C VAL A 103 -6.06 -1.05 2.74
N MET A 104 -5.12 -0.11 2.82
CA MET A 104 -5.37 1.31 2.63
C MET A 104 -5.91 1.61 1.22
N SER A 105 -5.28 1.08 0.19
CA SER A 105 -5.71 1.23 -1.21
C SER A 105 -7.04 0.52 -1.48
N TRP A 106 -7.26 -0.66 -0.88
CA TRP A 106 -8.49 -1.43 -1.04
C TRP A 106 -9.71 -0.73 -0.44
N ASN A 107 -9.54 -0.04 0.68
CA ASN A 107 -10.61 0.69 1.35
C ASN A 107 -10.85 2.10 0.76
N GLU A 108 -10.00 2.54 -0.16
CA GLU A 108 -10.19 3.83 -0.83
C GLU A 108 -11.24 3.71 -1.95
N VAL A 109 -12.38 4.34 -1.76
CA VAL A 109 -13.54 4.28 -2.66
C VAL A 109 -13.93 5.66 -3.16
N LEU A 110 -13.78 6.69 -2.32
CA LEU A 110 -14.27 8.03 -2.63
C LEU A 110 -13.52 8.66 -3.80
N GLY A 111 -12.20 8.67 -3.75
CA GLY A 111 -11.38 9.18 -4.83
C GLY A 111 -11.55 8.35 -6.10
N ALA A 112 -11.62 7.02 -5.97
CA ALA A 112 -11.86 6.14 -7.11
C ALA A 112 -13.19 6.47 -7.81
N THR A 113 -14.28 6.70 -7.05
CA THR A 113 -15.58 7.09 -7.64
C THR A 113 -15.58 8.48 -8.26
N ILE A 114 -14.77 9.41 -7.76
CA ILE A 114 -14.69 10.77 -8.30
C ILE A 114 -13.83 10.80 -9.58
N LEU A 115 -12.73 10.01 -9.62
CA LEU A 115 -11.76 10.03 -10.71
C LEU A 115 -12.10 9.07 -11.85
N THR A 116 -13.09 8.18 -11.68
CA THR A 116 -13.49 7.22 -12.71
C THR A 116 -15.01 7.07 -12.80
N LEU A 117 -15.48 6.79 -14.01
CA LEU A 117 -16.89 6.47 -14.30
C LEU A 117 -17.04 4.99 -14.67
N ASN A 118 -16.23 4.51 -15.62
CA ASN A 118 -16.30 3.15 -16.17
C ASN A 118 -15.17 2.25 -15.65
N GLN A 119 -13.98 2.82 -15.39
CA GLN A 119 -12.76 2.10 -14.96
C GLN A 119 -12.59 2.13 -13.44
N ARG A 120 -13.68 1.84 -12.70
CA ARG A 120 -13.68 1.88 -11.23
C ARG A 120 -12.88 0.73 -10.63
N THR A 121 -12.35 0.94 -9.43
CA THR A 121 -11.85 -0.17 -8.60
C THR A 121 -12.99 -1.11 -8.22
N LEU A 122 -12.68 -2.38 -7.95
CA LEU A 122 -13.70 -3.35 -7.56
C LEU A 122 -14.53 -2.90 -6.34
N PRO A 123 -13.94 -2.37 -5.24
CA PRO A 123 -14.71 -1.83 -4.13
C PRO A 123 -15.62 -0.68 -4.54
N ALA A 124 -15.13 0.27 -5.35
CA ALA A 124 -15.91 1.40 -5.82
C ALA A 124 -17.07 0.95 -6.74
N GLN A 125 -16.82 0.00 -7.63
CA GLN A 125 -17.84 -0.55 -8.52
C GLN A 125 -18.93 -1.29 -7.76
N VAL A 126 -18.56 -2.17 -6.83
CA VAL A 126 -19.52 -2.91 -6.02
C VAL A 126 -20.37 -1.94 -5.19
N LEU A 127 -19.75 -0.99 -4.48
CA LEU A 127 -20.49 -0.03 -3.65
C LEU A 127 -21.45 0.85 -4.48
N SER A 128 -21.03 1.31 -5.66
CA SER A 128 -21.92 2.09 -6.53
C SER A 128 -23.10 1.27 -7.07
N SER A 129 -22.87 0.00 -7.41
CA SER A 129 -23.92 -0.90 -7.91
C SER A 129 -24.90 -1.36 -6.82
N LEU A 130 -24.46 -1.32 -5.55
CA LEU A 130 -25.29 -1.76 -4.44
C LEU A 130 -26.32 -0.72 -3.98
N SER A 131 -26.14 0.56 -4.32
CA SER A 131 -26.99 1.65 -3.83
C SER A 131 -28.47 1.42 -4.14
N ASP A 132 -28.77 0.90 -5.32
CA ASP A 132 -30.13 0.67 -5.80
C ASP A 132 -30.53 -0.82 -5.82
N SER A 133 -29.69 -1.71 -5.23
CA SER A 133 -29.89 -3.16 -5.25
C SER A 133 -30.68 -3.66 -4.04
N PRO A 134 -31.38 -4.82 -4.14
CA PRO A 134 -32.01 -5.46 -2.99
C PRO A 134 -31.01 -5.77 -1.86
N LEU A 135 -31.50 -5.77 -0.62
CA LEU A 135 -30.68 -5.94 0.58
C LEU A 135 -29.82 -7.21 0.56
N ALA A 136 -30.37 -8.33 0.10
CA ALA A 136 -29.65 -9.60 -0.02
C ALA A 136 -28.45 -9.49 -0.98
N PHE A 137 -28.60 -8.74 -2.07
CA PHE A 137 -27.54 -8.52 -3.04
C PHE A 137 -26.44 -7.62 -2.46
N ARG A 138 -26.80 -6.64 -1.64
CA ARG A 138 -25.83 -5.77 -0.91
C ARG A 138 -24.94 -6.60 0.01
N PHE A 139 -25.52 -7.53 0.77
CA PHE A 139 -24.75 -8.43 1.63
C PHE A 139 -23.83 -9.36 0.85
N ALA A 140 -24.32 -9.93 -0.26
CA ALA A 140 -23.50 -10.78 -1.13
C ALA A 140 -22.31 -10.02 -1.73
N GLY A 141 -22.54 -8.80 -2.23
CA GLY A 141 -21.49 -7.92 -2.76
C GLY A 141 -20.46 -7.53 -1.70
N GLY A 142 -20.92 -7.16 -0.50
CA GLY A 142 -20.03 -6.87 0.63
C GLY A 142 -19.17 -8.07 1.03
N PHE A 143 -19.76 -9.27 1.07
CA PHE A 143 -19.02 -10.50 1.34
C PHE A 143 -17.98 -10.80 0.25
N PHE A 144 -18.32 -10.59 -1.01
CA PHE A 144 -17.40 -10.80 -2.12
C PHE A 144 -16.15 -9.90 -2.03
N LEU A 145 -16.28 -8.68 -1.49
CA LEU A 145 -15.14 -7.77 -1.30
C LEU A 145 -14.13 -8.25 -0.25
N ILE A 146 -14.53 -9.15 0.65
CA ILE A 146 -13.62 -9.71 1.66
C ILE A 146 -12.64 -10.71 1.01
N VAL A 147 -13.06 -11.44 -0.02
CA VAL A 147 -12.27 -12.53 -0.61
C VAL A 147 -10.90 -12.09 -1.14
N PRO A 148 -10.76 -11.05 -1.98
CA PRO A 148 -9.46 -10.62 -2.46
C PRO A 148 -8.53 -10.12 -1.35
N ALA A 149 -9.07 -9.46 -0.33
CA ALA A 149 -8.31 -9.01 0.82
C ALA A 149 -7.77 -10.21 1.64
N LEU A 150 -8.59 -11.22 1.89
CA LEU A 150 -8.17 -12.44 2.58
C LEU A 150 -7.12 -13.21 1.77
N VAL A 151 -7.28 -13.31 0.45
CA VAL A 151 -6.30 -13.97 -0.44
C VAL A 151 -4.96 -13.25 -0.36
N PHE A 152 -4.96 -11.91 -0.45
CA PHE A 152 -3.73 -11.12 -0.36
C PHE A 152 -3.02 -11.31 1.00
N ILE A 153 -3.76 -11.20 2.11
CA ILE A 153 -3.23 -11.42 3.45
C ILE A 153 -2.69 -12.84 3.60
N ALA A 154 -3.42 -13.85 3.11
CA ALA A 154 -2.99 -15.25 3.16
C ALA A 154 -1.69 -15.51 2.39
N VAL A 155 -1.50 -14.84 1.25
CA VAL A 155 -0.23 -14.89 0.49
C VAL A 155 0.90 -14.20 1.26
N MET A 156 0.64 -13.04 1.83
CA MET A 156 1.66 -12.28 2.56
C MET A 156 2.04 -12.89 3.91
N ARG A 157 1.11 -13.61 4.57
CA ARG A 157 1.35 -14.21 5.90
C ARG A 157 2.58 -15.13 5.93
N LYS A 158 2.89 -15.81 4.82
CA LYS A 158 4.06 -16.72 4.75
C LYS A 158 5.38 -15.98 5.00
N TYR A 159 5.46 -14.71 4.63
CA TYR A 159 6.64 -13.88 4.87
C TYR A 159 6.68 -13.39 6.32
N LEU A 160 5.53 -13.14 6.93
CA LEU A 160 5.41 -12.75 8.34
C LEU A 160 5.77 -13.92 9.27
N LEU A 161 5.29 -15.13 8.98
CA LEU A 161 5.50 -16.31 9.83
C LEU A 161 6.96 -16.77 9.84
N ASN A 162 7.73 -16.49 8.80
CA ASN A 162 9.16 -16.77 8.81
C ASN A 162 9.94 -16.01 9.90
N MET A 163 9.40 -14.89 10.41
CA MET A 163 9.95 -14.21 11.59
C MET A 163 9.73 -15.00 12.90
N TRP A 164 8.61 -15.74 13.00
CA TRP A 164 8.20 -16.44 14.22
C TRP A 164 8.65 -17.91 14.21
N GLY A 165 8.99 -18.46 13.04
CA GLY A 165 9.37 -19.86 12.87
C GLY A 165 10.71 -20.25 13.48
N THR A 166 11.51 -19.29 13.91
CA THR A 166 12.77 -19.55 14.64
C THR A 166 12.61 -19.54 16.16
N THR A 167 11.41 -19.25 16.68
CA THR A 167 11.20 -19.12 18.13
C THR A 167 10.35 -20.24 18.74
N ILE A 168 9.81 -21.16 17.92
CA ILE A 168 9.06 -22.33 18.41
C ILE A 168 9.80 -23.61 18.01
N ARG A 169 10.82 -23.93 18.79
CA ARG A 169 11.34 -25.27 19.01
C ARG A 169 11.39 -25.54 20.49
#